data_16eac372cec86b52f86f6e10a3b689ca
#
_entry.id   16eac372cec86b52f86f6e10a3b689ca
#
_cell.length_a   1.000
_cell.length_b   1.000
_cell.length_c   1.000
_cell.angle_alpha   90.00
_cell.angle_beta   90.00
_cell.angle_gamma   90.00
#
_symmetry.space_group_name_H-M   'P 1'
#
loop_
_entity.id
_entity.type
_entity.pdbx_description
1 polymer ?
#
loop_
_entity_poly.entity_id
_entity_poly.type
_entity_poly.pdbx_seq_one_letter_code
_entity_poly.pdbx_strand_id
1 'polypeptide(L)'
;MLYAKAQSLERGLRERWGRLLHTAMLTLSASSTDDSGNPLPPIEHLEELLSSWEAVRRALSRVLDGREWEYLAILEPHESGYVHIHVGVFVKGPVVAEQFQPVIDAHLRNCDLAKREAHEIVDDDGEEDTVRVRRASHPSRQDGIQNLGAYLAAYMAGEYGKEATEMPEHVQRFYAVMWATGRQWFRPSNGAQ
;
A
#
# COMPACT_ATOMS: atom_id res chain seq x y z
N MET A 1 1.27 18.59 -1.03
CA MET A 1 1.85 18.23 -2.36
C MET A 1 1.59 16.77 -2.73
N LEU A 2 1.87 15.78 -1.89
CA LEU A 2 1.68 14.33 -2.18
C LEU A 2 0.21 13.93 -2.37
N TYR A 3 -0.69 14.43 -1.54
CA TYR A 3 -2.14 14.25 -1.65
C TYR A 3 -2.66 14.64 -3.05
N ALA A 4 -2.28 15.82 -3.51
CA ALA A 4 -2.68 16.28 -4.83
C ALA A 4 -2.12 15.42 -5.96
N LYS A 5 -0.91 14.85 -5.80
CA LYS A 5 -0.32 13.93 -6.79
C LYS A 5 -1.09 12.60 -6.86
N ALA A 6 -1.43 11.99 -5.73
CA ALA A 6 -2.19 10.74 -5.70
C ALA A 6 -3.58 10.90 -6.33
N GLN A 7 -4.30 11.98 -5.99
CA GLN A 7 -5.58 12.29 -6.61
C GLN A 7 -5.46 12.61 -8.10
N SER A 8 -4.42 13.33 -8.49
CA SER A 8 -4.18 13.67 -9.91
C SER A 8 -3.86 12.45 -10.73
N LEU A 9 -3.08 11.49 -10.17
CA LEU A 9 -2.79 10.22 -10.84
C LEU A 9 -4.08 9.47 -11.17
N GLU A 10 -4.90 9.18 -10.16
CA GLU A 10 -6.14 8.43 -10.38
C GLU A 10 -7.09 9.14 -11.33
N ARG A 11 -7.24 10.46 -11.19
CA ARG A 11 -8.08 11.25 -12.09
C ARG A 11 -7.58 11.14 -13.53
N GLY A 12 -6.27 11.33 -13.78
CA GLY A 12 -5.70 11.21 -15.11
C GLY A 12 -5.85 9.81 -15.70
N LEU A 13 -5.68 8.76 -14.89
CA LEU A 13 -5.90 7.38 -15.33
C LEU A 13 -7.38 7.10 -15.62
N ARG A 14 -8.29 7.67 -14.84
CA ARG A 14 -9.74 7.57 -15.05
C ARG A 14 -10.16 8.27 -16.34
N GLU A 15 -9.61 9.44 -16.63
CA GLU A 15 -9.82 10.16 -17.89
C GLU A 15 -9.27 9.35 -19.08
N ARG A 16 -8.10 8.75 -18.94
CA ARG A 16 -7.41 7.99 -20.00
C ARG A 16 -8.04 6.63 -20.27
N TRP A 17 -8.43 5.87 -19.24
CA TRP A 17 -8.89 4.49 -19.36
C TRP A 17 -10.39 4.32 -19.15
N GLY A 18 -11.08 5.30 -18.58
CA GLY A 18 -12.52 5.30 -18.39
C GLY A 18 -13.01 4.07 -17.63
N ARG A 19 -13.94 3.35 -18.22
CA ARG A 19 -14.53 2.12 -17.65
C ARG A 19 -13.57 0.92 -17.61
N LEU A 20 -12.42 1.02 -18.25
CA LEU A 20 -11.39 -0.03 -18.21
C LEU A 20 -10.48 0.11 -17.00
N LEU A 21 -10.53 1.21 -16.26
CA LEU A 21 -9.75 1.35 -15.04
C LEU A 21 -10.23 0.36 -13.97
N HIS A 22 -9.32 -0.49 -13.54
CA HIS A 22 -9.45 -1.36 -12.38
C HIS A 22 -8.37 -1.01 -11.38
N THR A 23 -8.64 -1.20 -10.10
CA THR A 23 -7.68 -0.94 -9.02
C THR A 23 -7.54 -2.19 -8.16
N ALA A 24 -6.33 -2.43 -7.69
CA ALA A 24 -6.05 -3.39 -6.64
C ALA A 24 -5.29 -2.68 -5.52
N MET A 25 -5.65 -2.93 -4.28
CA MET A 25 -4.90 -2.49 -3.12
C MET A 25 -4.29 -3.72 -2.45
N LEU A 26 -2.98 -3.74 -2.31
CA LEU A 26 -2.25 -4.77 -1.60
C LEU A 26 -1.74 -4.19 -0.28
N THR A 27 -1.88 -4.96 0.80
CA THR A 27 -1.32 -4.64 2.11
C THR A 27 -0.19 -5.62 2.40
N LEU A 28 1.02 -5.09 2.60
CA LEU A 28 2.22 -5.86 2.93
C LEU A 28 2.66 -5.48 4.34
N SER A 29 2.74 -6.46 5.21
CA SER A 29 3.04 -6.25 6.63
C SER A 29 4.18 -7.15 7.10
N ALA A 30 4.78 -6.80 8.22
CA ALA A 30 5.79 -7.58 8.91
C ALA A 30 5.43 -7.69 10.39
N SER A 31 5.86 -8.77 11.04
CA SER A 31 5.67 -8.93 12.49
C SER A 31 6.38 -7.82 13.25
N SER A 32 5.72 -7.28 14.26
CA SER A 32 6.30 -6.30 15.17
C SER A 32 7.15 -6.92 16.28
N THR A 33 7.20 -8.26 16.32
CA THR A 33 7.93 -9.03 17.34
C THR A 33 8.88 -10.02 16.69
N ASP A 34 9.96 -10.36 17.39
CA ASP A 34 10.83 -11.49 17.05
C ASP A 34 10.16 -12.84 17.32
N ASP A 35 10.84 -13.95 17.01
CA ASP A 35 10.32 -15.30 17.26
C ASP A 35 10.15 -15.66 18.75
N SER A 36 10.74 -14.87 19.65
CA SER A 36 10.59 -14.98 21.09
C SER A 36 9.44 -14.12 21.64
N GLY A 37 8.77 -13.35 20.78
CA GLY A 37 7.66 -12.45 21.15
C GLY A 37 8.13 -11.09 21.69
N ASN A 38 9.42 -10.75 21.62
CA ASN A 38 9.90 -9.44 22.04
C ASN A 38 9.64 -8.40 20.96
N PRO A 39 9.25 -7.16 21.33
CA PRO A 39 9.09 -6.07 20.37
C PRO A 39 10.40 -5.76 19.63
N LEU A 40 10.32 -5.62 18.32
CA LEU A 40 11.46 -5.23 17.49
C LEU A 40 11.72 -3.72 17.57
N PRO A 41 12.96 -3.27 17.42
CA PRO A 41 13.23 -1.87 17.17
C PRO A 41 12.50 -1.39 15.90
N PRO A 42 11.77 -0.26 15.92
CA PRO A 42 10.98 0.18 14.77
C PRO A 42 11.78 0.39 13.49
N ILE A 43 13.06 0.74 13.59
CA ILE A 43 13.95 0.90 12.42
C ILE A 43 14.27 -0.45 11.80
N GLU A 44 14.59 -1.47 12.62
CA GLU A 44 14.85 -2.82 12.14
C GLU A 44 13.62 -3.42 11.44
N HIS A 45 12.44 -3.25 12.05
CA HIS A 45 11.17 -3.65 11.45
C HIS A 45 10.95 -2.98 10.08
N LEU A 46 11.19 -1.66 9.97
CA LEU A 46 11.04 -0.95 8.71
C LEU A 46 12.02 -1.43 7.64
N GLU A 47 13.28 -1.66 8.02
CA GLU A 47 14.31 -2.13 7.09
C GLU A 47 13.97 -3.53 6.57
N GLU A 48 13.51 -4.42 7.45
CA GLU A 48 13.10 -5.77 7.10
C GLU A 48 11.85 -5.75 6.20
N LEU A 49 10.85 -4.95 6.53
CA LEU A 49 9.66 -4.77 5.69
C LEU A 49 10.05 -4.30 4.27
N LEU A 50 10.98 -3.35 4.17
CA LEU A 50 11.43 -2.80 2.89
C LEU A 50 12.38 -3.71 2.12
N SER A 51 12.98 -4.74 2.75
CA SER A 51 13.87 -5.71 2.08
C SER A 51 13.18 -6.41 0.91
N SER A 52 11.90 -6.69 1.04
CA SER A 52 11.08 -7.34 0.02
C SER A 52 10.67 -6.43 -1.16
N TRP A 53 10.76 -5.11 -1.01
CA TRP A 53 10.14 -4.15 -1.94
C TRP A 53 10.58 -4.33 -3.40
N GLU A 54 11.86 -4.58 -3.64
CA GLU A 54 12.36 -4.76 -5.01
C GLU A 54 11.84 -6.06 -5.65
N ALA A 55 11.69 -7.12 -4.85
CA ALA A 55 11.09 -8.38 -5.30
C ALA A 55 9.59 -8.22 -5.61
N VAL A 56 8.89 -7.49 -4.77
CA VAL A 56 7.47 -7.12 -4.95
C VAL A 56 7.27 -6.35 -6.27
N ARG A 57 8.08 -5.32 -6.52
CA ARG A 57 8.01 -4.55 -7.77
C ARG A 57 8.23 -5.41 -9.01
N ARG A 58 9.24 -6.30 -8.96
CA ARG A 58 9.51 -7.24 -10.06
C ARG A 58 8.38 -8.24 -10.27
N ALA A 59 7.74 -8.67 -9.19
CA ALA A 59 6.58 -9.56 -9.26
C ALA A 59 5.37 -8.85 -9.88
N LEU A 60 5.07 -7.61 -9.46
CA LEU A 60 4.04 -6.77 -10.08
C LEU A 60 4.26 -6.60 -11.58
N SER A 61 5.48 -6.27 -12.00
CA SER A 61 5.82 -6.11 -13.41
C SER A 61 5.57 -7.40 -14.22
N ARG A 62 5.85 -8.56 -13.64
CA ARG A 62 5.59 -9.86 -14.29
C ARG A 62 4.11 -10.22 -14.35
N VAL A 63 3.38 -10.00 -13.28
CA VAL A 63 1.93 -10.29 -13.20
C VAL A 63 1.14 -9.42 -14.17
N LEU A 64 1.59 -8.19 -14.39
CA LEU A 64 0.94 -7.20 -15.22
C LEU A 64 1.63 -7.01 -16.57
N ASP A 65 2.51 -7.93 -16.97
CA ASP A 65 3.21 -7.88 -18.25
C ASP A 65 2.22 -7.78 -19.44
N GLY A 66 2.56 -6.93 -20.40
CA GLY A 66 1.72 -6.64 -21.56
C GLY A 66 0.48 -5.77 -21.28
N ARG A 67 0.30 -5.25 -20.06
CA ARG A 67 -0.78 -4.34 -19.68
C ARG A 67 -0.27 -2.91 -19.48
N GLU A 68 -1.17 -1.94 -19.65
CA GLU A 68 -0.94 -0.58 -19.16
C GLU A 68 -1.30 -0.56 -17.65
N TRP A 69 -0.36 -0.18 -16.82
CA TRP A 69 -0.55 -0.11 -15.37
C TRP A 69 0.38 0.90 -14.71
N GLU A 70 -0.05 1.39 -13.56
CA GLU A 70 0.71 2.28 -12.69
C GLU A 70 0.52 1.86 -11.24
N TYR A 71 1.41 2.27 -10.36
CA TYR A 71 1.24 2.03 -8.92
C TYR A 71 1.62 3.24 -8.08
N LEU A 72 1.10 3.21 -6.87
CA LEU A 72 1.43 4.11 -5.81
C LEU A 72 1.61 3.30 -4.52
N ALA A 73 2.81 3.26 -3.98
CA ALA A 73 3.06 2.63 -2.69
C ALA A 73 3.25 3.69 -1.62
N ILE A 74 2.64 3.46 -0.45
CA ILE A 74 2.79 4.29 0.73
C ILE A 74 3.17 3.44 1.94
N LEU A 75 3.97 4.03 2.81
CA LEU A 75 4.21 3.51 4.15
C LEU A 75 3.19 4.15 5.10
N GLU A 76 2.49 3.33 5.86
CA GLU A 76 1.45 3.76 6.78
C GLU A 76 1.71 3.22 8.18
N PRO A 77 1.51 4.05 9.24
CA PRO A 77 1.58 3.57 10.60
C PRO A 77 0.37 2.70 10.94
N HIS A 78 0.61 1.52 11.48
CA HIS A 78 -0.39 0.74 12.18
C HIS A 78 -0.63 1.34 13.59
N GLU A 79 -1.74 1.03 14.23
CA GLU A 79 -2.04 1.48 15.60
C GLU A 79 -0.97 1.09 16.64
N SER A 80 -0.23 0.02 16.39
CA SER A 80 0.92 -0.39 17.19
C SER A 80 2.15 0.55 17.05
N GLY A 81 2.14 1.46 16.09
CA GLY A 81 3.28 2.32 15.73
C GLY A 81 4.28 1.70 14.77
N TYR A 82 4.09 0.44 14.38
CA TYR A 82 4.86 -0.20 13.31
C TYR A 82 4.27 0.12 11.94
N VAL A 83 5.05 -0.13 10.90
CA VAL A 83 4.73 0.31 9.54
C VAL A 83 4.26 -0.86 8.68
N HIS A 84 3.32 -0.63 7.80
CA HIS A 84 3.02 -1.52 6.68
C HIS A 84 3.05 -0.76 5.35
N ILE A 85 3.07 -1.49 4.25
CA ILE A 85 3.08 -0.92 2.91
C ILE A 85 1.71 -1.15 2.28
N HIS A 86 1.03 -0.06 1.92
CA HIS A 86 -0.10 -0.14 1.02
C HIS A 86 0.36 0.13 -0.42
N VAL A 87 0.04 -0.79 -1.32
CA VAL A 87 0.34 -0.66 -2.74
C VAL A 87 -0.95 -0.54 -3.52
N GLY A 88 -1.28 0.67 -3.94
CA GLY A 88 -2.37 0.91 -4.87
C GLY A 88 -1.89 0.66 -6.29
N VAL A 89 -2.49 -0.32 -6.97
CA VAL A 89 -2.20 -0.68 -8.35
C VAL A 89 -3.37 -0.27 -9.24
N PHE A 90 -3.09 0.45 -10.29
CA PHE A 90 -4.06 0.92 -11.28
C PHE A 90 -3.80 0.18 -12.59
N VAL A 91 -4.79 -0.51 -13.11
CA VAL A 91 -4.62 -1.40 -14.28
C VAL A 91 -5.69 -1.11 -15.31
N LYS A 92 -5.29 -1.07 -16.59
CA LYS A 92 -6.22 -1.03 -17.70
C LYS A 92 -6.73 -2.46 -18.01
N GLY A 93 -7.99 -2.71 -17.71
CA GLY A 93 -8.65 -3.99 -17.90
C GLY A 93 -8.83 -4.77 -16.60
N PRO A 94 -9.64 -5.83 -16.63
CA PRO A 94 -10.03 -6.56 -15.43
C PRO A 94 -8.86 -7.28 -14.79
N VAL A 95 -8.84 -7.28 -13.46
CA VAL A 95 -7.95 -8.05 -12.60
C VAL A 95 -8.77 -8.71 -11.50
N VAL A 96 -8.25 -9.80 -10.94
CA VAL A 96 -8.80 -10.50 -9.77
C VAL A 96 -7.73 -10.64 -8.70
N ALA A 97 -8.12 -10.84 -7.46
CA ALA A 97 -7.21 -10.82 -6.31
C ALA A 97 -6.13 -11.90 -6.43
N GLU A 98 -6.48 -13.10 -6.87
CA GLU A 98 -5.61 -14.27 -6.98
C GLU A 98 -4.45 -14.04 -7.98
N GLN A 99 -4.62 -13.15 -8.96
CA GLN A 99 -3.54 -12.78 -9.87
C GLN A 99 -2.35 -12.16 -9.15
N PHE A 100 -2.56 -11.56 -7.97
CA PHE A 100 -1.52 -10.93 -7.18
C PHE A 100 -0.84 -11.89 -6.19
N GLN A 101 -1.25 -13.17 -6.12
CA GLN A 101 -0.59 -14.16 -5.27
C GLN A 101 0.94 -14.21 -5.45
N PRO A 102 1.50 -14.17 -6.69
CA PRO A 102 2.95 -14.13 -6.88
C PRO A 102 3.63 -12.89 -6.28
N VAL A 103 2.89 -11.78 -6.12
CA VAL A 103 3.40 -10.55 -5.48
C VAL A 103 3.46 -10.74 -3.97
N ILE A 104 2.42 -11.31 -3.37
CA ILE A 104 2.38 -11.68 -1.95
C ILE A 104 3.49 -12.70 -1.64
N ASP A 105 3.63 -13.74 -2.48
CA ASP A 105 4.69 -14.73 -2.32
C ASP A 105 6.10 -14.13 -2.44
N ALA A 106 6.28 -13.08 -3.26
CA ALA A 106 7.54 -12.38 -3.35
C ALA A 106 7.86 -11.61 -2.06
N HIS A 107 6.85 -11.01 -1.42
CA HIS A 107 6.99 -10.39 -0.11
C HIS A 107 7.36 -11.41 0.94
N LEU A 108 6.59 -12.50 1.08
CA LEU A 108 6.80 -13.57 2.05
C LEU A 108 8.18 -14.24 1.94
N ARG A 109 8.76 -14.32 0.75
CA ARG A 109 10.10 -14.91 0.54
C ARG A 109 11.25 -13.96 0.81
N ASN A 110 11.02 -12.66 0.87
CA ASN A 110 12.06 -11.64 0.95
C ASN A 110 11.91 -10.71 2.17
N CYS A 111 10.98 -11.03 3.07
CA CYS A 111 10.80 -10.38 4.37
C CYS A 111 10.66 -11.50 5.41
N ASP A 112 11.68 -11.73 6.21
CA ASP A 112 11.71 -12.82 7.18
C ASP A 112 10.65 -12.65 8.29
N LEU A 113 10.23 -11.41 8.53
CA LEU A 113 9.18 -11.07 9.50
C LEU A 113 7.75 -11.16 8.92
N ALA A 114 7.59 -11.38 7.61
CA ALA A 114 6.26 -11.52 7.02
C ALA A 114 5.67 -12.89 7.36
N LYS A 115 4.44 -12.90 7.85
CA LYS A 115 3.72 -14.11 8.22
C LYS A 115 2.64 -14.43 7.18
N ARG A 116 2.53 -15.70 6.78
CA ARG A 116 1.56 -16.15 5.76
C ARG A 116 0.12 -15.88 6.18
N GLU A 117 -0.19 -16.09 7.45
CA GLU A 117 -1.53 -15.92 8.01
C GLU A 117 -2.05 -14.47 7.92
N ALA A 118 -1.12 -13.51 7.90
CA ALA A 118 -1.43 -12.09 7.72
C ALA A 118 -1.50 -11.67 6.24
N HIS A 119 -1.33 -12.62 5.30
CA HIS A 119 -1.23 -12.34 3.87
C HIS A 119 -2.09 -13.32 3.04
N GLU A 120 -3.10 -13.92 3.63
CA GLU A 120 -4.05 -14.75 2.91
C GLU A 120 -4.94 -13.87 2.03
N ILE A 121 -5.13 -14.29 0.78
CA ILE A 121 -6.14 -13.70 -0.10
C ILE A 121 -7.43 -14.45 0.17
N VAL A 122 -8.32 -13.83 0.90
CA VAL A 122 -9.63 -14.39 1.23
C VAL A 122 -10.66 -13.78 0.29
N ASP A 123 -11.43 -14.62 -0.36
CA ASP A 123 -12.44 -14.23 -1.35
C ASP A 123 -13.81 -13.96 -0.69
N ASP A 124 -13.81 -13.57 0.58
CA ASP A 124 -15.03 -13.32 1.34
C ASP A 124 -15.13 -11.84 1.71
N ASP A 125 -16.35 -11.30 1.83
CA ASP A 125 -16.68 -9.89 2.11
C ASP A 125 -16.12 -9.36 3.47
N GLY A 126 -15.05 -9.95 3.98
CA GLY A 126 -14.35 -9.57 5.21
C GLY A 126 -13.50 -8.30 5.05
N GLU A 127 -13.43 -7.50 6.10
CA GLU A 127 -12.79 -6.18 6.12
C GLU A 127 -11.24 -6.22 6.03
N GLU A 128 -10.60 -7.39 6.07
CA GLU A 128 -9.13 -7.56 6.21
C GLU A 128 -8.44 -8.27 5.05
N ASP A 129 -8.92 -8.12 3.82
CA ASP A 129 -8.28 -8.75 2.66
C ASP A 129 -6.90 -8.15 2.37
N THR A 130 -5.87 -8.99 2.28
CA THR A 130 -4.52 -8.60 1.85
C THR A 130 -4.50 -8.01 0.45
N VAL A 131 -5.42 -8.45 -0.43
CA VAL A 131 -5.59 -7.92 -1.78
C VAL A 131 -7.05 -7.57 -2.03
N ARG A 132 -7.34 -6.29 -2.20
CA ARG A 132 -8.68 -5.80 -2.54
C ARG A 132 -8.72 -5.33 -3.99
N VAL A 133 -9.52 -5.98 -4.81
CA VAL A 133 -9.71 -5.59 -6.21
C VAL A 133 -11.04 -4.88 -6.39
N ARG A 134 -11.01 -3.75 -7.10
CA ARG A 134 -12.23 -3.01 -7.44
C ARG A 134 -12.18 -2.53 -8.89
N ARG A 135 -13.32 -2.60 -9.55
CA ARG A 135 -13.54 -1.88 -10.81
C ARG A 135 -13.76 -0.41 -10.47
N ALA A 136 -13.15 0.51 -11.19
CA ALA A 136 -13.44 1.92 -11.06
C ALA A 136 -14.94 2.15 -11.30
N SER A 137 -15.68 2.34 -10.21
CA SER A 137 -17.12 2.50 -10.28
C SER A 137 -17.49 3.83 -10.92
N HIS A 138 -18.65 3.86 -11.59
CA HIS A 138 -19.25 5.10 -12.05
C HIS A 138 -19.41 6.07 -10.84
N PRO A 139 -19.24 7.41 -11.02
CA PRO A 139 -19.30 8.39 -9.92
C PRO A 139 -20.56 8.36 -9.07
N SER A 140 -21.61 7.68 -9.51
CA SER A 140 -22.91 7.58 -8.83
C SER A 140 -23.03 6.46 -7.79
N ARG A 141 -22.04 5.58 -7.62
CA ARG A 141 -22.08 4.51 -6.59
C ARG A 141 -21.36 4.95 -5.34
N GLN A 142 -22.09 4.97 -4.22
CA GLN A 142 -21.58 5.37 -2.90
C GLN A 142 -20.92 4.23 -2.09
N ASP A 143 -20.65 3.08 -2.70
CA ASP A 143 -20.21 1.90 -1.99
C ASP A 143 -18.69 1.72 -2.08
N GLY A 144 -18.01 1.83 -0.95
CA GLY A 144 -16.62 1.51 -0.75
C GLY A 144 -15.62 2.60 -1.16
N ILE A 145 -14.35 2.25 -1.21
CA ILE A 145 -13.24 3.16 -1.58
C ILE A 145 -13.44 3.60 -3.03
N GLN A 146 -14.15 4.72 -3.22
CA GLN A 146 -14.49 5.25 -4.54
C GLN A 146 -13.28 5.79 -5.30
N ASN A 147 -12.18 6.01 -4.58
CA ASN A 147 -10.98 6.64 -5.09
C ASN A 147 -9.78 6.10 -4.30
N LEU A 148 -9.07 5.14 -4.88
CA LEU A 148 -7.89 4.54 -4.24
C LEU A 148 -6.80 5.59 -3.98
N GLY A 149 -6.60 6.52 -4.90
CA GLY A 149 -5.66 7.62 -4.73
C GLY A 149 -6.07 8.56 -3.60
N ALA A 150 -7.37 8.84 -3.43
CA ALA A 150 -7.87 9.64 -2.30
C ALA A 150 -7.78 8.88 -0.98
N TYR A 151 -8.04 7.58 -0.97
CA TYR A 151 -7.89 6.73 0.21
C TYR A 151 -6.43 6.74 0.68
N LEU A 152 -5.50 6.39 -0.19
CA LEU A 152 -4.07 6.42 0.11
C LEU A 152 -3.59 7.83 0.52
N ALA A 153 -4.18 8.86 -0.07
CA ALA A 153 -3.85 10.23 0.25
C ALA A 153 -4.46 10.71 1.58
N ALA A 154 -5.61 10.20 1.99
CA ALA A 154 -6.26 10.58 3.25
C ALA A 154 -5.39 10.20 4.46
N TYR A 155 -4.75 9.04 4.42
CA TYR A 155 -3.78 8.64 5.45
C TYR A 155 -2.60 9.60 5.55
N MET A 156 -2.16 10.15 4.43
CA MET A 156 -1.06 11.13 4.42
C MET A 156 -1.50 12.53 4.86
N ALA A 157 -2.78 12.88 4.66
CA ALA A 157 -3.26 14.25 4.87
C ALA A 157 -3.86 14.48 6.26
N GLY A 158 -4.42 13.43 6.88
CA GLY A 158 -5.17 13.57 8.14
C GLY A 158 -4.35 14.13 9.30
N GLU A 159 -3.05 13.90 9.28
CA GLU A 159 -2.14 14.35 10.34
C GLU A 159 -1.16 15.45 9.88
N TYR A 160 -1.19 15.81 8.59
CA TYR A 160 -0.32 16.85 8.06
C TYR A 160 -0.76 18.23 8.54
N GLY A 161 0.19 18.94 9.17
CA GLY A 161 -0.06 20.29 9.65
C GLY A 161 -0.50 20.38 11.11
N LYS A 162 -0.71 19.24 11.78
CA LYS A 162 -0.85 19.21 13.24
C LYS A 162 0.51 19.36 13.93
N GLU A 163 0.53 19.96 15.10
CA GLU A 163 1.71 19.92 15.96
C GLU A 163 1.97 18.48 16.44
N ALA A 164 3.25 18.10 16.62
CA ALA A 164 3.60 16.74 17.03
C ALA A 164 2.86 16.28 18.30
N THR A 165 2.61 17.20 19.22
CA THR A 165 1.89 16.95 20.48
C THR A 165 0.38 16.67 20.30
N GLU A 166 -0.17 17.01 19.16
CA GLU A 166 -1.59 16.80 18.82
C GLU A 166 -1.82 15.51 18.01
N MET A 167 -0.73 14.88 17.55
CA MET A 167 -0.80 13.63 16.79
C MET A 167 -0.96 12.43 17.72
N PRO A 168 -1.69 11.37 17.30
CA PRO A 168 -1.68 10.08 18.00
C PRO A 168 -0.25 9.54 18.14
N GLU A 169 0.04 8.82 19.23
CA GLU A 169 1.40 8.35 19.55
C GLU A 169 2.00 7.47 18.44
N HIS A 170 1.21 6.58 17.83
CA HIS A 170 1.67 5.74 16.73
C HIS A 170 2.10 6.55 15.50
N VAL A 171 1.44 7.67 15.23
CA VAL A 171 1.80 8.59 14.15
C VAL A 171 3.08 9.34 14.47
N GLN A 172 3.24 9.79 15.73
CA GLN A 172 4.49 10.42 16.19
C GLN A 172 5.68 9.47 16.02
N ARG A 173 5.52 8.20 16.42
CA ARG A 173 6.54 7.15 16.25
C ARG A 173 6.90 6.94 14.78
N PHE A 174 5.89 6.86 13.92
CA PHE A 174 6.09 6.75 12.47
C PHE A 174 6.93 7.90 11.93
N TYR A 175 6.57 9.14 12.23
CA TYR A 175 7.36 10.29 11.75
C TYR A 175 8.79 10.29 12.30
N ALA A 176 8.99 9.90 13.55
CA ALA A 176 10.32 9.79 14.13
C ALA A 176 11.18 8.76 13.37
N VAL A 177 10.61 7.59 13.02
CA VAL A 177 11.30 6.56 12.24
C VAL A 177 11.58 7.02 10.82
N MET A 178 10.61 7.66 10.14
CA MET A 178 10.80 8.19 8.79
C MET A 178 11.88 9.28 8.76
N TRP A 179 11.89 10.17 9.74
CA TRP A 179 12.89 11.22 9.86
C TRP A 179 14.29 10.65 10.15
N ALA A 180 14.38 9.73 11.11
CA ALA A 180 15.65 9.10 11.49
C ALA A 180 16.30 8.30 10.37
N THR A 181 15.49 7.65 9.52
CA THR A 181 15.97 6.79 8.44
C THR A 181 16.11 7.52 7.10
N GLY A 182 15.52 8.69 6.94
CA GLY A 182 15.45 9.41 5.67
C GLY A 182 14.72 8.62 4.55
N ARG A 183 13.95 7.60 4.91
CA ARG A 183 13.24 6.77 3.94
C ARG A 183 12.07 7.53 3.33
N GLN A 184 11.87 7.32 2.03
CA GLN A 184 10.69 7.82 1.35
C GLN A 184 9.48 6.96 1.69
N TRP A 185 8.45 7.58 2.21
CA TRP A 185 7.17 6.94 2.57
C TRP A 185 6.13 6.95 1.45
N PHE A 186 6.47 7.54 0.31
CA PHE A 186 5.65 7.63 -0.88
C PHE A 186 6.49 7.27 -2.10
N ARG A 187 6.07 6.26 -2.86
CA ARG A 187 6.82 5.70 -4.01
C ARG A 187 5.89 5.48 -5.19
N PRO A 188 5.78 6.46 -6.10
CA PRO A 188 5.02 6.29 -7.34
C PRO A 188 5.83 5.51 -8.38
N SER A 189 5.12 4.88 -9.32
CA SER A 189 5.72 4.40 -10.57
C SER A 189 6.23 5.57 -11.44
N ASN A 190 7.07 5.26 -12.42
CA ASN A 190 7.69 6.30 -13.27
C ASN A 190 6.66 7.08 -14.11
N GLY A 191 5.55 6.47 -14.49
CA GLY A 191 4.47 7.13 -15.23
C GLY A 191 3.52 7.95 -14.35
N ALA A 192 3.66 7.84 -13.03
CA ALA A 192 2.87 8.53 -12.01
C ALA A 192 3.57 9.79 -11.44
N GLN A 193 4.67 10.23 -12.05
CA GLN A 193 5.46 11.41 -11.62
C GLN A 193 4.89 12.72 -12.15
#